data_cd0ebc2f2cc08cb7198bc15f51d6aa63
#
_entry.id   cd0ebc2f2cc08cb7198bc15f51d6aa63
#
_cell.length_a   1.000
_cell.length_b   1.000
_cell.length_c   1.000
_cell.angle_alpha   90.00
_cell.angle_beta   90.00
_cell.angle_gamma   90.00
#
_symmetry.space_group_name_H-M   'P 1'
#
loop_
_entity.id
_entity.type
_entity.pdbx_description
1 polymer ?
#
loop_
_entity_poly.entity_id
_entity_poly.type
_entity_poly.pdbx_seq_one_letter_code
_entity_poly.pdbx_strand_id
1 'polypeptide(L)'
;MANFYTDNKNMFFHLTHPLMKKIVALKENNYEEAKQYDEAPFDYEDAIDSYDKILEVIGEITGTILAENAESVDHDGPQLVDNAVVYAKGTQQNIDALKQAGMFGMSLPRKYNGLNFPMVPYVMAAELVSRADGGFSNIWGL
;
A
#
# COMPACT_ATOMS: atom_id res chain seq x y z
N MET A 1 16.34 -2.63 10.19
CA MET A 1 15.32 -3.58 9.74
C MET A 1 15.20 -3.41 8.24
N ALA A 2 14.86 -4.47 7.49
CA ALA A 2 14.69 -4.37 6.04
C ALA A 2 13.45 -3.48 5.74
N ASN A 3 13.60 -2.58 4.78
CA ASN A 3 12.50 -1.75 4.31
C ASN A 3 12.56 -1.71 2.78
N PHE A 4 11.63 -2.39 2.14
CA PHE A 4 11.68 -2.59 0.69
C PHE A 4 11.47 -1.30 -0.12
N TYR A 5 10.93 -0.25 0.48
CA TYR A 5 10.82 1.06 -0.14
C TYR A 5 12.12 1.85 -0.04
N THR A 6 12.66 2.05 1.16
CA THR A 6 13.87 2.86 1.36
C THR A 6 15.13 2.21 0.80
N ASP A 7 15.13 0.87 0.66
CA ASP A 7 16.22 0.11 0.03
C ASP A 7 16.25 0.27 -1.51
N ASN A 8 15.17 0.78 -2.12
CA ASN A 8 15.03 0.94 -3.56
C ASN A 8 14.90 2.41 -3.97
N LYS A 9 16.03 3.03 -4.29
CA LYS A 9 16.08 4.45 -4.70
C LYS A 9 15.26 4.79 -5.95
N ASN A 10 14.94 3.82 -6.79
CA ASN A 10 14.13 4.03 -7.99
C ASN A 10 12.67 4.36 -7.63
N MET A 11 12.18 3.86 -6.49
CA MET A 11 10.84 4.18 -6.03
C MET A 11 10.64 5.69 -5.83
N PHE A 12 11.53 6.32 -5.08
CA PHE A 12 11.46 7.76 -4.85
C PHE A 12 11.59 8.59 -6.15
N PHE A 13 12.40 8.12 -7.11
CA PHE A 13 12.49 8.75 -8.44
C PHE A 13 11.13 8.75 -9.16
N HIS A 14 10.38 7.65 -9.10
CA HIS A 14 9.04 7.59 -9.71
C HIS A 14 8.03 8.46 -8.96
N LEU A 15 8.08 8.48 -7.63
CA LEU A 15 7.19 9.30 -6.80
C LEU A 15 7.37 10.79 -7.08
N THR A 16 8.60 11.24 -7.33
CA THR A 16 8.94 12.64 -7.56
C THR A 16 9.00 13.03 -9.05
N HIS A 17 8.57 12.14 -9.94
CA HIS A 17 8.56 12.41 -11.38
C HIS A 17 7.72 13.68 -11.71
N PRO A 18 8.17 14.56 -12.63
CA PRO A 18 7.48 15.83 -12.93
C PRO A 18 5.99 15.71 -13.27
N LEU A 19 5.56 14.59 -13.86
CA LEU A 19 4.15 14.32 -14.16
C LEU A 19 3.29 14.15 -12.92
N MET A 20 3.89 13.84 -11.76
CA MET A 20 3.16 13.67 -10.50
C MET A 20 2.42 14.95 -10.10
N LYS A 21 2.95 16.14 -10.41
CA LYS A 21 2.24 17.40 -10.14
C LYS A 21 0.85 17.44 -10.78
N LYS A 22 0.75 17.00 -12.02
CA LYS A 22 -0.53 16.94 -12.73
C LYS A 22 -1.43 15.82 -12.21
N ILE A 23 -0.86 14.64 -11.94
CA ILE A 23 -1.59 13.48 -11.45
C ILE A 23 -2.20 13.79 -10.09
N VAL A 24 -1.43 14.35 -9.16
CA VAL A 24 -1.88 14.71 -7.81
C VAL A 24 -2.95 15.80 -7.88
N ALA A 25 -2.73 16.87 -8.63
CA ALA A 25 -3.73 17.95 -8.78
C ALA A 25 -5.07 17.43 -9.30
N LEU A 26 -5.06 16.50 -10.27
CA LEU A 26 -6.28 15.88 -10.79
C LEU A 26 -6.95 14.97 -9.74
N LYS A 27 -6.17 14.16 -9.02
CA LYS A 27 -6.70 13.22 -8.00
C LYS A 27 -7.28 13.97 -6.80
N GLU A 28 -6.63 15.04 -6.37
CA GLU A 28 -7.03 15.88 -5.22
C GLU A 28 -8.00 17.02 -5.62
N ASN A 29 -8.55 16.98 -6.84
CA ASN A 29 -9.46 18.02 -7.34
C ASN A 29 -8.91 19.44 -7.12
N ASN A 30 -7.63 19.66 -7.50
CA ASN A 30 -6.89 20.89 -7.24
C ASN A 30 -6.86 21.27 -5.74
N TYR A 31 -6.76 20.26 -4.86
CA TYR A 31 -6.67 20.39 -3.40
C TYR A 31 -7.94 20.95 -2.73
N GLU A 32 -9.07 20.92 -3.42
CA GLU A 32 -10.36 21.37 -2.86
C GLU A 32 -10.84 20.47 -1.70
N GLU A 33 -10.42 19.20 -1.67
CA GLU A 33 -10.78 18.27 -0.60
C GLU A 33 -10.19 18.64 0.77
N ALA A 34 -9.08 19.39 0.82
CA ALA A 34 -8.51 19.91 2.06
C ALA A 34 -9.46 20.84 2.84
N LYS A 35 -10.53 21.35 2.19
CA LYS A 35 -11.58 22.13 2.84
C LYS A 35 -12.61 21.26 3.60
N GLN A 36 -12.60 19.94 3.38
CA GLN A 36 -13.60 19.00 3.90
C GLN A 36 -13.00 17.90 4.77
N TYR A 37 -11.74 17.54 4.53
CA TYR A 37 -11.03 16.44 5.18
C TYR A 37 -9.69 16.94 5.70
N ASP A 38 -9.48 16.84 7.00
CA ASP A 38 -8.25 17.30 7.67
C ASP A 38 -6.99 16.53 7.18
N GLU A 39 -7.19 15.29 6.75
CA GLU A 39 -6.12 14.42 6.21
C GLU A 39 -5.85 14.63 4.71
N ALA A 40 -6.63 15.48 4.03
CA ALA A 40 -6.41 15.75 2.62
C ALA A 40 -5.26 16.77 2.43
N PRO A 41 -4.36 16.53 1.48
CA PRO A 41 -3.22 17.43 1.25
C PRO A 41 -3.71 18.80 0.75
N PHE A 42 -3.07 19.85 1.24
CA PHE A 42 -3.39 21.23 0.85
C PHE A 42 -2.58 21.71 -0.36
N ASP A 43 -1.47 21.02 -0.70
CA ASP A 43 -0.66 21.28 -1.88
C ASP A 43 0.08 20.02 -2.37
N TYR A 44 0.94 20.20 -3.38
CA TYR A 44 1.70 19.10 -3.98
C TYR A 44 2.77 18.54 -3.04
N GLU A 45 3.46 19.38 -2.33
CA GLU A 45 4.54 19.03 -1.43
C GLU A 45 4.01 18.19 -0.27
N ASP A 46 2.89 18.60 0.31
CA ASP A 46 2.19 17.88 1.37
C ASP A 46 1.66 16.50 0.88
N ALA A 47 1.14 16.45 -0.34
CA ALA A 47 0.71 15.18 -0.95
C ALA A 47 1.89 14.21 -1.13
N ILE A 48 3.01 14.66 -1.67
CA ILE A 48 4.21 13.82 -1.87
C ILE A 48 4.79 13.34 -0.54
N ASP A 49 4.86 14.20 0.47
CA ASP A 49 5.31 13.84 1.81
C ASP A 49 4.41 12.75 2.44
N SER A 50 3.10 12.88 2.26
CA SER A 50 2.14 11.87 2.73
C SER A 50 2.31 10.53 2.01
N TYR A 51 2.49 10.54 0.69
CA TYR A 51 2.71 9.31 -0.09
C TYR A 51 4.03 8.64 0.26
N ASP A 52 5.10 9.42 0.45
CA ASP A 52 6.42 8.94 0.85
C ASP A 52 6.36 8.20 2.20
N LYS A 53 5.74 8.82 3.20
CA LYS A 53 5.55 8.24 4.54
C LYS A 53 4.75 6.94 4.51
N ILE A 54 3.67 6.90 3.74
CA ILE A 54 2.86 5.68 3.62
C ILE A 54 3.64 4.57 2.91
N LEU A 55 4.37 4.89 1.86
CA LEU A 55 5.22 3.91 1.17
C LEU A 55 6.36 3.39 2.08
N GLU A 56 6.90 4.24 2.97
CA GLU A 56 7.88 3.82 3.97
C GLU A 56 7.27 2.80 4.96
N VAL A 57 6.04 3.05 5.45
CA VAL A 57 5.31 2.11 6.32
C VAL A 57 5.05 0.79 5.61
N ILE A 58 4.60 0.82 4.35
CA ILE A 58 4.39 -0.41 3.57
C ILE A 58 5.73 -1.13 3.33
N GLY A 59 6.78 -0.39 3.04
CA GLY A 59 8.13 -0.93 2.85
C GLY A 59 8.64 -1.68 4.07
N GLU A 60 8.37 -1.16 5.27
CA GLU A 60 8.71 -1.83 6.54
C GLU A 60 7.87 -3.10 6.74
N ILE A 61 6.55 -3.02 6.60
CA ILE A 61 5.65 -4.17 6.75
C ILE A 61 6.03 -5.28 5.76
N THR A 62 6.28 -4.93 4.51
CA THR A 62 6.65 -5.91 3.47
C THR A 62 8.00 -6.54 3.73
N GLY A 63 9.00 -5.77 4.18
CA GLY A 63 10.34 -6.24 4.45
C GLY A 63 10.50 -7.05 5.74
N THR A 64 9.60 -6.88 6.74
CA THR A 64 9.73 -7.52 8.05
C THR A 64 8.65 -8.55 8.34
N ILE A 65 7.43 -8.40 7.81
CA ILE A 65 6.32 -9.31 8.09
C ILE A 65 6.02 -10.19 6.88
N LEU A 66 5.72 -9.59 5.73
CA LEU A 66 5.30 -10.34 4.56
C LEU A 66 6.42 -11.24 4.04
N ALA A 67 7.64 -10.70 3.91
CA ALA A 67 8.78 -11.46 3.41
C ALA A 67 9.18 -12.61 4.34
N GLU A 68 9.06 -12.44 5.66
CA GLU A 68 9.34 -13.51 6.63
C GLU A 68 8.27 -14.62 6.59
N ASN A 69 7.03 -14.29 6.25
CA ASN A 69 5.95 -15.26 6.16
C ASN A 69 5.90 -16.00 4.82
N ALA A 70 6.52 -15.49 3.76
CA ALA A 70 6.32 -15.94 2.37
C ALA A 70 6.56 -17.44 2.19
N GLU A 71 7.65 -18.00 2.73
CA GLU A 71 7.97 -19.42 2.61
C GLU A 71 6.92 -20.31 3.28
N SER A 72 6.50 -19.97 4.49
CA SER A 72 5.47 -20.73 5.22
C SER A 72 4.09 -20.62 4.56
N VAL A 73 3.75 -19.47 4.02
CA VAL A 73 2.51 -19.23 3.28
C VAL A 73 2.45 -20.10 2.01
N ASP A 74 3.53 -20.16 1.26
CA ASP A 74 3.62 -21.01 0.06
C ASP A 74 3.54 -22.50 0.40
N HIS A 75 4.23 -22.93 1.46
CA HIS A 75 4.22 -24.32 1.91
C HIS A 75 2.86 -24.78 2.44
N ASP A 76 2.22 -23.99 3.29
CA ASP A 76 0.98 -24.38 3.98
C ASP A 76 -0.24 -24.23 3.06
N GLY A 77 -0.26 -23.18 2.25
CA GLY A 77 -1.35 -22.86 1.32
C GLY A 77 -2.73 -22.68 1.99
N PRO A 78 -3.74 -22.32 1.20
CA PRO A 78 -5.12 -22.28 1.69
C PRO A 78 -5.69 -23.69 1.81
N GLN A 79 -6.50 -23.92 2.84
CA GLN A 79 -7.18 -25.19 3.10
C GLN A 79 -8.70 -25.05 2.97
N LEU A 80 -9.38 -26.10 2.50
CA LEU A 80 -10.84 -26.18 2.49
C LEU A 80 -11.29 -26.91 3.76
N VAL A 81 -11.94 -26.19 4.69
CA VAL A 81 -12.47 -26.73 5.94
C VAL A 81 -13.93 -26.36 6.05
N ASP A 82 -14.82 -27.38 6.20
CA ASP A 82 -16.26 -27.19 6.34
C ASP A 82 -16.89 -26.27 5.26
N ASN A 83 -16.50 -26.48 4.00
CA ASN A 83 -16.90 -25.68 2.82
C ASN A 83 -16.46 -24.20 2.86
N ALA A 84 -15.53 -23.82 3.72
CA ALA A 84 -14.94 -22.50 3.80
C ALA A 84 -13.43 -22.55 3.51
N VAL A 85 -12.90 -21.51 2.85
CA VAL A 85 -11.46 -21.36 2.66
C VAL A 85 -10.85 -20.80 3.94
N VAL A 86 -9.87 -21.53 4.47
CA VAL A 86 -9.05 -21.10 5.61
C VAL A 86 -7.66 -20.80 5.09
N TYR A 87 -7.22 -19.57 5.25
CA TYR A 87 -5.87 -19.15 4.85
C TYR A 87 -4.80 -19.68 5.81
N ALA A 88 -3.59 -19.86 5.30
CA ALA A 88 -2.42 -20.11 6.13
C ALA A 88 -2.27 -19.00 7.20
N LYS A 89 -1.70 -19.35 8.34
CA LYS A 89 -1.50 -18.39 9.45
C LYS A 89 -0.73 -17.15 9.02
N GLY A 90 0.34 -17.32 8.22
CA GLY A 90 1.12 -16.19 7.69
C GLY A 90 0.29 -15.28 6.79
N THR A 91 -0.59 -15.85 5.94
CA THR A 91 -1.51 -15.05 5.11
C THR A 91 -2.43 -14.17 5.97
N GLN A 92 -2.99 -14.74 7.05
CA GLN A 92 -3.85 -13.96 7.95
C GLN A 92 -3.06 -12.84 8.66
N GLN A 93 -1.83 -13.12 9.10
CA GLN A 93 -0.95 -12.12 9.69
C GLN A 93 -0.64 -10.98 8.72
N ASN A 94 -0.39 -11.29 7.45
CA ASN A 94 -0.13 -10.31 6.39
C ASN A 94 -1.36 -9.40 6.16
N ILE A 95 -2.56 -10.00 6.11
CA ILE A 95 -3.83 -9.26 6.00
C ILE A 95 -4.00 -8.32 7.19
N ASP A 96 -3.81 -8.82 8.42
CA ASP A 96 -4.01 -8.05 9.63
C ASP A 96 -3.02 -6.88 9.74
N ALA A 97 -1.75 -7.08 9.37
CA ALA A 97 -0.72 -6.03 9.37
C ALA A 97 -1.07 -4.89 8.41
N LEU A 98 -1.43 -5.21 7.16
CA LEU A 98 -1.79 -4.20 6.16
C LEU A 98 -3.14 -3.54 6.47
N LYS A 99 -4.09 -4.29 7.04
CA LYS A 99 -5.38 -3.74 7.49
C LYS A 99 -5.21 -2.77 8.65
N GLN A 100 -4.39 -3.12 9.64
CA GLN A 100 -4.10 -2.25 10.78
C GLN A 100 -3.42 -0.95 10.35
N ALA A 101 -2.59 -1.00 9.31
CA ALA A 101 -1.96 0.16 8.71
C ALA A 101 -2.87 0.95 7.75
N GLY A 102 -4.12 0.52 7.53
CA GLY A 102 -5.10 1.19 6.65
C GLY A 102 -4.86 1.01 5.15
N MET A 103 -4.01 0.05 4.75
CA MET A 103 -3.50 -0.05 3.37
C MET A 103 -4.48 -0.67 2.37
N PHE A 104 -5.59 -1.26 2.79
CA PHE A 104 -6.61 -1.77 1.87
C PHE A 104 -7.47 -0.67 1.24
N GLY A 105 -7.48 0.52 1.82
CA GLY A 105 -8.25 1.67 1.32
C GLY A 105 -7.44 2.71 0.54
N MET A 106 -6.21 2.41 0.11
CA MET A 106 -5.30 3.43 -0.46
C MET A 106 -5.91 4.26 -1.60
N SER A 107 -6.51 3.62 -2.59
CA SER A 107 -7.05 4.30 -3.78
C SER A 107 -8.51 4.73 -3.64
N LEU A 108 -9.20 4.28 -2.58
CA LEU A 108 -10.60 4.63 -2.35
C LEU A 108 -10.74 6.12 -1.97
N PRO A 109 -11.83 6.77 -2.43
CA PRO A 109 -12.13 8.15 -2.02
C PRO A 109 -12.29 8.30 -0.50
N ARG A 110 -11.90 9.46 0.04
CA ARG A 110 -12.01 9.80 1.48
C ARG A 110 -13.42 9.67 2.03
N LYS A 111 -14.45 9.96 1.22
CA LYS A 111 -15.86 9.76 1.61
C LYS A 111 -16.22 8.32 1.99
N TYR A 112 -15.38 7.35 1.64
CA TYR A 112 -15.49 5.94 2.03
C TYR A 112 -14.38 5.52 2.99
N ASN A 113 -13.78 6.46 3.70
CA ASN A 113 -12.63 6.28 4.61
C ASN A 113 -11.37 5.72 3.91
N GLY A 114 -11.21 6.00 2.62
CA GLY A 114 -9.98 5.69 1.87
C GLY A 114 -8.98 6.83 1.93
N LEU A 115 -7.74 6.56 1.49
CA LEU A 115 -6.67 7.56 1.46
C LEU A 115 -6.69 8.44 0.21
N ASN A 116 -7.52 8.13 -0.78
CA ASN A 116 -7.63 8.84 -2.06
C ASN A 116 -6.30 8.91 -2.86
N PHE A 117 -5.39 7.95 -2.69
CA PHE A 117 -4.12 7.96 -3.40
C PHE A 117 -4.30 7.79 -4.92
N PRO A 118 -3.51 8.48 -5.75
CA PRO A 118 -3.45 8.20 -7.18
C PRO A 118 -2.85 6.81 -7.45
N MET A 119 -3.03 6.33 -8.68
CA MET A 119 -2.58 4.98 -9.05
C MET A 119 -1.07 4.78 -8.98
N VAL A 120 -0.26 5.84 -9.12
CA VAL A 120 1.21 5.70 -9.07
C VAL A 120 1.68 5.18 -7.71
N PRO A 121 1.43 5.83 -6.56
CA PRO A 121 1.83 5.28 -5.27
C PRO A 121 1.11 3.97 -4.93
N TYR A 122 -0.12 3.72 -5.43
CA TYR A 122 -0.79 2.44 -5.28
C TYR A 122 -0.01 1.30 -5.99
N VAL A 123 0.40 1.51 -7.24
CA VAL A 123 1.20 0.52 -8.00
C VAL A 123 2.58 0.31 -7.35
N MET A 124 3.18 1.37 -6.82
CA MET A 124 4.44 1.25 -6.04
C MET A 124 4.24 0.37 -4.80
N ALA A 125 3.16 0.56 -4.07
CA ALA A 125 2.81 -0.30 -2.93
C ALA A 125 2.58 -1.75 -3.38
N ALA A 126 1.91 -1.97 -4.51
CA ALA A 126 1.72 -3.30 -5.09
C ALA A 126 3.06 -3.97 -5.46
N GLU A 127 4.03 -3.21 -5.97
CA GLU A 127 5.39 -3.72 -6.21
C GLU A 127 6.06 -4.17 -4.91
N LEU A 128 5.97 -3.38 -3.83
CA LEU A 128 6.54 -3.74 -2.52
C LEU A 128 5.92 -5.04 -1.97
N VAL A 129 4.59 -5.16 -2.04
CA VAL A 129 3.87 -6.36 -1.61
C VAL A 129 4.25 -7.56 -2.48
N SER A 130 4.30 -7.40 -3.82
CA SER A 130 4.66 -8.47 -4.74
C SER A 130 6.11 -8.94 -4.58
N ARG A 131 7.02 -8.03 -4.25
CA ARG A 131 8.42 -8.36 -3.94
C ARG A 131 8.53 -9.22 -2.69
N ALA A 132 7.68 -8.98 -1.69
CA ALA A 132 7.66 -9.75 -0.46
C ALA A 132 7.03 -11.13 -0.67
N ASP A 133 5.85 -11.17 -1.30
CA ASP A 133 5.07 -12.39 -1.56
C ASP A 133 4.17 -12.16 -2.79
N GLY A 134 4.57 -12.74 -3.93
CA GLY A 134 3.84 -12.62 -5.19
C GLY A 134 2.46 -13.27 -5.16
N GLY A 135 2.28 -14.34 -4.39
CA GLY A 135 0.99 -15.00 -4.19
C GLY A 135 0.03 -14.13 -3.37
N PHE A 136 0.53 -13.60 -2.26
CA PHE A 136 -0.25 -12.71 -1.39
C PHE A 136 -0.64 -11.40 -2.08
N SER A 137 0.16 -10.91 -3.02
CA SER A 137 -0.15 -9.67 -3.75
C SER A 137 -1.49 -9.72 -4.49
N ASN A 138 -1.93 -10.89 -4.93
CA ASN A 138 -3.25 -11.08 -5.54
C ASN A 138 -4.39 -10.89 -4.52
N ILE A 139 -4.19 -11.30 -3.27
CA ILE A 139 -5.19 -11.13 -2.20
C ILE A 139 -5.31 -9.65 -1.82
N TRP A 140 -4.18 -8.94 -1.77
CA TRP A 140 -4.16 -7.53 -1.41
C TRP A 140 -4.65 -6.61 -2.54
N GLY A 141 -4.32 -6.95 -3.80
CA GLY A 141 -4.58 -6.11 -4.98
C GLY A 141 -5.99 -6.27 -5.59
N LEU A 142 -6.77 -7.26 -5.12
CA LEU A 142 -8.16 -7.46 -5.53
C LEU A 142 -9.12 -6.73 -4.61
#